data_d6369687f6dbaac8209a14800d49a019
#
_entry.id   d6369687f6dbaac8209a14800d49a019
#
_cell.length_a   1.000
_cell.length_b   1.000
_cell.length_c   1.000
_cell.angle_alpha   90.00
_cell.angle_beta   90.00
_cell.angle_gamma   90.00
#
_symmetry.space_group_name_H-M   'P 1'
#
loop_
_entity.id
_entity.type
_entity.pdbx_description
1 polymer ?
#
loop_
_entity_poly.entity_id
_entity_poly.type
_entity_poly.pdbx_seq_one_letter_code
_entity_poly.pdbx_strand_id
1 'polypeptide(L)'
;LALQRQLVERDLPAVVPALEKQLGRSISYAIYKGVGNYICLQKMNADEPDPDGELLLEASYLEKDAKRLIAWAKTPGVSGDRDDAPEVDRRVWAANSLSGRECVGADVCNYGPQCFAALAKAKAQTADVVVTNHTLLAIEIVDSHPILPERNAVILDEAHEFMDRTTQAVTEEITA
;
A
#
# COMPACT_ATOMS: atom_id res chain seq x y z
N LEU A 1 1.54 10.29 4.11
CA LEU A 1 0.70 10.00 2.93
C LEU A 1 0.82 11.11 1.90
N ALA A 2 0.62 12.36 2.26
CA ALA A 2 0.78 13.51 1.36
C ALA A 2 2.16 13.58 0.70
N LEU A 3 3.23 13.27 1.42
CA LEU A 3 4.62 13.41 0.93
C LEU A 3 4.94 12.41 -0.19
N GLN A 4 4.61 11.13 -0.04
CA GLN A 4 4.86 10.13 -1.09
C GLN A 4 4.12 10.46 -2.38
N ARG A 5 2.87 10.88 -2.26
CA ARG A 5 2.05 11.30 -3.38
C ARG A 5 2.62 12.56 -4.05
N GLN A 6 3.01 13.54 -3.25
CA GLN A 6 3.67 14.75 -3.75
C GLN A 6 4.94 14.40 -4.54
N LEU A 7 5.79 13.51 -4.02
CA LEU A 7 7.01 13.09 -4.73
C LEU A 7 6.69 12.51 -6.10
N VAL A 8 5.71 11.61 -6.19
CA VAL A 8 5.41 10.90 -7.44
C VAL A 8 4.57 11.71 -8.42
N GLU A 9 3.65 12.56 -7.95
CA GLU A 9 2.77 13.34 -8.82
C GLU A 9 3.34 14.69 -9.23
N ARG A 10 4.26 15.25 -8.45
CA ARG A 10 4.79 16.60 -8.67
C ARG A 10 6.30 16.66 -8.82
N ASP A 11 7.02 16.12 -7.83
CA ASP A 11 8.46 16.40 -7.73
C ASP A 11 9.27 15.51 -8.70
N LEU A 12 8.99 14.21 -8.77
CA LEU A 12 9.65 13.33 -9.77
C LEU A 12 9.33 13.72 -11.22
N PRO A 13 8.05 13.98 -11.61
CA PRO A 13 7.75 14.48 -12.94
C PRO A 13 8.47 15.78 -13.32
N ALA A 14 8.77 16.64 -12.35
CA ALA A 14 9.50 17.88 -12.59
C ALA A 14 11.01 17.64 -12.82
N VAL A 15 11.61 16.66 -12.14
CA VAL A 15 13.06 16.43 -12.13
C VAL A 15 13.49 15.38 -13.17
N VAL A 16 12.68 14.33 -13.36
CA VAL A 16 13.01 13.20 -14.24
C VAL A 16 13.38 13.61 -15.66
N PRO A 17 12.67 14.51 -16.35
CA PRO A 17 13.04 14.90 -17.72
C PRO A 17 14.45 15.49 -17.85
N ALA A 18 14.91 16.23 -16.83
CA ALA A 18 16.28 16.77 -16.82
C ALA A 18 17.32 15.67 -16.62
N LEU A 19 17.02 14.70 -15.75
CA LEU A 19 17.89 13.54 -15.52
C LEU A 19 17.96 12.63 -16.75
N GLU A 20 16.83 12.36 -17.40
CA GLU A 20 16.77 11.56 -18.64
C GLU A 20 17.62 12.15 -19.74
N LYS A 21 17.55 13.47 -19.92
CA LYS A 21 18.38 14.20 -20.88
C LYS A 21 19.89 14.05 -20.57
N GLN A 22 20.24 14.07 -19.29
CA GLN A 22 21.63 13.96 -18.85
C GLN A 22 22.14 12.54 -18.96
N LEU A 23 21.31 11.53 -18.66
CA LEU A 23 21.66 10.12 -18.64
C LEU A 23 21.49 9.44 -20.01
N GLY A 24 20.77 10.06 -20.94
CA GLY A 24 20.48 9.51 -22.27
C GLY A 24 19.55 8.30 -22.25
N ARG A 25 18.77 8.11 -21.17
CA ARG A 25 17.80 7.03 -21.04
C ARG A 25 16.56 7.46 -20.25
N SER A 26 15.47 6.76 -20.43
CA SER A 26 14.25 6.94 -19.63
C SER A 26 14.46 6.49 -18.19
N ILE A 27 13.77 7.15 -17.27
CA ILE A 27 13.75 6.84 -15.83
C ILE A 27 12.32 6.52 -15.41
N SER A 28 12.14 5.30 -14.94
CA SER A 28 10.86 4.83 -14.39
C SER A 28 10.82 5.00 -12.88
N TYR A 29 9.60 5.27 -12.35
CA TYR A 29 9.40 5.35 -10.90
C TYR A 29 8.07 4.74 -10.48
N ALA A 30 8.01 4.24 -9.25
CA ALA A 30 6.84 3.61 -8.69
C ALA A 30 6.69 3.92 -7.19
N ILE A 31 5.45 3.91 -6.70
CA ILE A 31 5.15 3.83 -5.27
C ILE A 31 4.97 2.36 -4.91
N TYR A 32 5.55 1.96 -3.78
CA TYR A 32 5.29 0.67 -3.18
C TYR A 32 5.09 0.82 -1.67
N LYS A 33 3.96 0.35 -1.18
CA LYS A 33 3.54 0.41 0.23
C LYS A 33 3.28 -0.99 0.76
N GLY A 34 3.22 -1.13 2.09
CA GLY A 34 2.81 -2.39 2.71
C GLY A 34 1.39 -2.82 2.29
N VAL A 35 1.13 -4.13 2.31
CA VAL A 35 -0.11 -4.77 1.83
C VAL A 35 -1.37 -4.12 2.39
N GLY A 36 -1.37 -3.71 3.68
CA GLY A 36 -2.50 -3.04 4.33
C GLY A 36 -2.90 -1.68 3.75
N ASN A 37 -2.08 -1.13 2.85
CA ASN A 37 -2.43 0.09 2.12
C ASN A 37 -3.19 -0.19 0.81
N TYR A 38 -3.48 -1.45 0.51
CA TYR A 38 -4.25 -1.82 -0.67
C TYR A 38 -5.52 -2.57 -0.28
N ILE A 39 -6.61 -2.33 -1.03
CA ILE A 39 -7.84 -3.10 -0.86
C ILE A 39 -7.60 -4.57 -1.25
N CYS A 40 -8.14 -5.50 -0.47
CA CYS A 40 -7.99 -6.93 -0.70
C CYS A 40 -9.20 -7.49 -1.46
N LEU A 41 -8.98 -7.95 -2.68
CA LEU A 41 -10.04 -8.55 -3.51
C LEU A 41 -10.63 -9.82 -2.89
N GLN A 42 -9.86 -10.57 -2.12
CA GLN A 42 -10.35 -11.75 -1.42
C GLN A 42 -11.32 -11.36 -0.31
N LYS A 43 -10.95 -10.38 0.54
CA LYS A 43 -11.84 -9.87 1.60
C LYS A 43 -13.10 -9.22 1.01
N MET A 44 -12.93 -8.42 -0.03
CA MET A 44 -14.04 -7.73 -0.70
C MET A 44 -15.09 -8.69 -1.30
N ASN A 45 -14.69 -9.89 -1.69
CA ASN A 45 -15.58 -10.90 -2.29
C ASN A 45 -15.89 -12.06 -1.33
N ALA A 46 -15.51 -11.98 -0.06
CA ALA A 46 -15.94 -12.94 0.96
C ALA A 46 -17.41 -12.67 1.30
N ASP A 47 -18.28 -13.67 1.14
CA ASP A 47 -19.72 -13.60 1.42
C ASP A 47 -20.04 -13.76 2.92
N GLU A 48 -19.13 -13.46 3.83
CA GLU A 48 -19.42 -13.57 5.26
C GLU A 48 -20.06 -12.26 5.78
N PRO A 49 -21.33 -12.31 6.25
CA PRO A 49 -21.88 -11.23 7.04
C PRO A 49 -21.18 -11.20 8.40
N ASP A 50 -20.80 -10.01 8.85
CA ASP A 50 -20.27 -9.77 10.18
C ASP A 50 -21.29 -10.28 11.24
N PRO A 51 -20.92 -11.25 12.12
CA PRO A 51 -21.87 -11.87 13.04
C PRO A 51 -22.33 -10.96 14.19
N ASP A 52 -21.72 -9.81 14.40
CA ASP A 52 -22.08 -8.86 15.47
C ASP A 52 -22.89 -7.67 14.94
N GLY A 53 -24.17 -7.95 14.60
CA GLY A 53 -25.16 -6.95 14.20
C GLY A 53 -25.58 -6.03 15.35
N GLU A 54 -24.69 -5.26 15.92
CA GLU A 54 -25.01 -4.28 16.95
C GLU A 54 -25.00 -2.84 16.39
N LEU A 55 -26.15 -2.19 16.51
CA LEU A 55 -26.53 -0.81 16.18
C LEU A 55 -26.92 -0.51 14.72
N LEU A 56 -28.23 -0.57 14.46
CA LEU A 56 -28.90 -0.32 13.18
C LEU A 56 -28.56 1.03 12.49
N LEU A 57 -28.19 2.06 13.20
CA LEU A 57 -27.83 3.37 12.60
C LEU A 57 -26.36 3.44 12.17
N GLU A 58 -25.43 2.91 12.95
CA GLU A 58 -24.03 2.79 12.58
C GLU A 58 -23.85 1.80 11.43
N ALA A 59 -24.58 0.69 11.43
CA ALA A 59 -24.60 -0.30 10.35
C ALA A 59 -24.94 0.33 9.00
N SER A 60 -25.94 1.24 8.95
CA SER A 60 -26.34 1.88 7.69
C SER A 60 -25.27 2.83 7.11
N TYR A 61 -24.46 3.49 7.95
CA TYR A 61 -23.38 4.35 7.52
C TYR A 61 -22.20 3.52 7.01
N LEU A 62 -21.79 2.51 7.76
CA LEU A 62 -20.69 1.61 7.38
C LEU A 62 -21.03 0.84 6.10
N GLU A 63 -22.28 0.44 5.92
CA GLU A 63 -22.75 -0.21 4.69
C GLU A 63 -22.65 0.70 3.47
N LYS A 64 -22.97 1.99 3.60
CA LYS A 64 -22.82 2.97 2.52
C LYS A 64 -21.35 3.16 2.16
N ASP A 65 -20.47 3.28 3.14
CA ASP A 65 -19.05 3.39 2.95
C ASP A 65 -18.47 2.13 2.29
N ALA A 66 -18.89 0.94 2.74
CA ALA A 66 -18.46 -0.32 2.15
C ALA A 66 -18.89 -0.42 0.67
N LYS A 67 -20.14 -0.11 0.36
CA LYS A 67 -20.65 -0.08 -1.02
C LYS A 67 -19.85 0.91 -1.90
N ARG A 68 -19.56 2.10 -1.36
CA ARG A 68 -18.76 3.11 -2.07
C ARG A 68 -17.33 2.64 -2.34
N LEU A 69 -16.68 2.02 -1.35
CA LEU A 69 -15.34 1.47 -1.46
C LEU A 69 -15.28 0.32 -2.49
N ILE A 70 -16.23 -0.61 -2.42
CA ILE A 70 -16.33 -1.74 -3.35
C ILE A 70 -16.60 -1.27 -4.78
N ALA A 71 -17.49 -0.30 -4.96
CA ALA A 71 -17.79 0.28 -6.28
C ALA A 71 -16.53 0.93 -6.88
N TRP A 72 -15.79 1.69 -6.08
CA TRP A 72 -14.52 2.27 -6.50
C TRP A 72 -13.49 1.20 -6.89
N ALA A 73 -13.32 0.17 -6.07
CA ALA A 73 -12.34 -0.88 -6.33
C ALA A 73 -12.63 -1.70 -7.61
N LYS A 74 -13.89 -1.73 -8.05
CA LYS A 74 -14.32 -2.36 -9.32
C LYS A 74 -14.17 -1.46 -10.54
N THR A 75 -13.81 -0.19 -10.36
CA THR A 75 -13.60 0.74 -11.47
C THR A 75 -12.31 0.38 -12.22
N PRO A 76 -12.34 0.24 -13.55
CA PRO A 76 -11.13 -0.05 -14.31
C PRO A 76 -10.04 1.01 -14.12
N GLY A 77 -8.80 0.57 -13.90
CA GLY A 77 -7.64 1.45 -13.82
C GLY A 77 -7.37 2.05 -12.43
N VAL A 78 -8.15 1.72 -11.40
CA VAL A 78 -7.83 2.14 -10.03
C VAL A 78 -6.58 1.44 -9.51
N SER A 79 -5.85 2.14 -8.66
CA SER A 79 -4.61 1.62 -8.05
C SER A 79 -4.87 0.62 -6.93
N GLY A 80 -6.08 0.61 -6.36
CA GLY A 80 -6.41 -0.10 -5.13
C GLY A 80 -5.75 0.48 -3.87
N ASP A 81 -4.95 1.54 -4.00
CA ASP A 81 -4.26 2.22 -2.90
C ASP A 81 -5.23 3.04 -2.06
N ARG A 82 -5.06 2.98 -0.75
CA ARG A 82 -5.87 3.71 0.23
C ARG A 82 -5.89 5.22 0.00
N ASP A 83 -4.80 5.79 -0.50
CA ASP A 83 -4.71 7.24 -0.72
C ASP A 83 -5.54 7.71 -1.92
N ASP A 84 -5.85 6.79 -2.86
CA ASP A 84 -6.70 7.05 -4.02
C ASP A 84 -8.16 6.66 -3.75
N ALA A 85 -8.40 5.92 -2.67
CA ALA A 85 -9.72 5.45 -2.29
C ALA A 85 -10.62 6.61 -1.83
N PRO A 86 -11.95 6.48 -1.99
CA PRO A 86 -12.88 7.40 -1.35
C PRO A 86 -12.69 7.38 0.16
N GLU A 87 -12.88 8.52 0.80
CA GLU A 87 -12.84 8.64 2.26
C GLU A 87 -13.94 7.77 2.87
N VAL A 88 -13.53 6.76 3.66
CA VAL A 88 -14.41 5.81 4.33
C VAL A 88 -14.00 5.65 5.79
N ASP A 89 -14.91 5.17 6.64
CA ASP A 89 -14.58 4.84 8.02
C ASP A 89 -13.40 3.86 8.08
N ARG A 90 -12.53 4.05 9.06
CA ARG A 90 -11.34 3.22 9.27
C ARG A 90 -11.68 1.73 9.42
N ARG A 91 -12.82 1.41 10.06
CA ARG A 91 -13.30 0.04 10.22
C ARG A 91 -13.65 -0.61 8.88
N VAL A 92 -14.27 0.16 7.97
CA VAL A 92 -14.59 -0.31 6.61
C VAL A 92 -13.32 -0.60 5.83
N TRP A 93 -12.30 0.27 5.92
CA TRP A 93 -11.00 -0.03 5.30
C TRP A 93 -10.38 -1.30 5.87
N ALA A 94 -10.32 -1.42 7.20
CA ALA A 94 -9.74 -2.58 7.89
C ALA A 94 -10.45 -3.90 7.53
N ALA A 95 -11.78 -3.88 7.39
CA ALA A 95 -12.56 -5.05 6.96
C ALA A 95 -12.24 -5.47 5.51
N ASN A 96 -11.78 -4.56 4.66
CA ASN A 96 -11.50 -4.81 3.25
C ASN A 96 -10.00 -4.80 2.89
N SER A 97 -9.12 -4.78 3.87
CA SER A 97 -7.66 -4.86 3.70
C SER A 97 -7.07 -5.98 4.55
N LEU A 98 -5.82 -6.34 4.30
CA LEU A 98 -5.09 -7.36 5.06
C LEU A 98 -3.75 -6.80 5.54
N SER A 99 -3.31 -7.23 6.72
CA SER A 99 -1.92 -7.05 7.12
C SER A 99 -1.00 -7.98 6.29
N GLY A 100 0.31 -7.70 6.29
CA GLY A 100 1.28 -8.57 5.61
C GLY A 100 1.30 -9.99 6.17
N ARG A 101 0.95 -10.18 7.45
CA ARG A 101 0.89 -11.49 8.12
C ARG A 101 -0.35 -12.30 7.73
N GLU A 102 -1.47 -11.65 7.48
CA GLU A 102 -2.73 -12.31 7.06
C GLU A 102 -2.74 -12.65 5.58
N CYS A 103 -1.92 -11.97 4.78
CA CYS A 103 -1.89 -12.15 3.33
C CYS A 103 -1.13 -13.42 2.96
N VAL A 104 -1.81 -14.37 2.33
CA VAL A 104 -1.21 -15.64 1.86
C VAL A 104 -0.25 -15.47 0.67
N GLY A 105 -0.14 -14.27 0.12
CA GLY A 105 0.69 -13.98 -1.05
C GLY A 105 -0.02 -14.23 -2.39
N ALA A 106 0.47 -13.54 -3.43
CA ALA A 106 -0.16 -13.58 -4.75
C ALA A 106 -0.08 -14.96 -5.43
N ASP A 107 0.95 -15.74 -5.12
CA ASP A 107 1.18 -17.05 -5.73
C ASP A 107 0.15 -18.10 -5.27
N VAL A 108 -0.45 -17.92 -4.10
CA VAL A 108 -1.43 -18.82 -3.50
C VAL A 108 -2.86 -18.29 -3.58
N CYS A 109 -3.00 -16.96 -3.61
CA CYS A 109 -4.30 -16.29 -3.61
C CYS A 109 -5.01 -16.42 -4.96
N ASN A 110 -6.30 -16.80 -4.95
CA ASN A 110 -7.13 -16.89 -6.16
C ASN A 110 -7.22 -15.56 -6.94
N TYR A 111 -7.01 -14.43 -6.25
CA TYR A 111 -6.99 -13.09 -6.83
C TYR A 111 -5.57 -12.58 -7.13
N GLY A 112 -4.55 -13.42 -6.98
CA GLY A 112 -3.15 -13.06 -7.15
C GLY A 112 -2.83 -12.27 -8.42
N PRO A 113 -3.26 -12.72 -9.61
CA PRO A 113 -3.01 -12.00 -10.87
C PRO A 113 -3.62 -10.59 -10.95
N GLN A 114 -4.65 -10.32 -10.14
CA GLN A 114 -5.38 -9.05 -10.11
C GLN A 114 -5.11 -8.27 -8.82
N CYS A 115 -4.28 -8.81 -7.92
CA CYS A 115 -4.02 -8.24 -6.61
C CYS A 115 -3.31 -6.89 -6.73
N PHE A 116 -3.91 -5.84 -6.22
CA PHE A 116 -3.37 -4.47 -6.28
C PHE A 116 -1.99 -4.37 -5.63
N ALA A 117 -1.80 -4.98 -4.47
CA ALA A 117 -0.51 -4.99 -3.78
C ALA A 117 0.56 -5.74 -4.59
N ALA A 118 0.22 -6.86 -5.22
CA ALA A 118 1.13 -7.63 -6.07
C ALA A 118 1.50 -6.87 -7.34
N LEU A 119 0.55 -6.22 -7.98
CA LEU A 119 0.77 -5.37 -9.15
C LEU A 119 1.67 -4.17 -8.80
N ALA A 120 1.44 -3.54 -7.66
CA ALA A 120 2.29 -2.46 -7.17
C ALA A 120 3.73 -2.95 -6.90
N LYS A 121 3.88 -4.13 -6.29
CA LYS A 121 5.19 -4.77 -6.06
C LYS A 121 5.90 -5.06 -7.38
N ALA A 122 5.22 -5.67 -8.34
CA ALA A 122 5.78 -5.98 -9.66
C ALA A 122 6.23 -4.71 -10.40
N LYS A 123 5.45 -3.64 -10.34
CA LYS A 123 5.83 -2.33 -10.90
C LYS A 123 7.08 -1.77 -10.20
N ALA A 124 7.15 -1.86 -8.88
CA ALA A 124 8.31 -1.40 -8.12
C ALA A 124 9.59 -2.19 -8.48
N GLN A 125 9.47 -3.51 -8.71
CA GLN A 125 10.63 -4.35 -9.05
C GLN A 125 11.32 -3.97 -10.38
N THR A 126 10.62 -3.29 -11.26
CA THR A 126 11.16 -2.87 -12.57
C THR A 126 11.45 -1.37 -12.63
N ALA A 127 11.15 -0.61 -11.58
CA ALA A 127 11.35 0.83 -11.53
C ALA A 127 12.79 1.21 -11.17
N ASP A 128 13.30 2.28 -11.79
CA ASP A 128 14.58 2.88 -11.43
C ASP A 128 14.55 3.60 -10.07
N VAL A 129 13.39 4.16 -9.72
CA VAL A 129 13.17 4.86 -8.44
C VAL A 129 11.93 4.29 -7.78
N VAL A 130 12.06 3.86 -6.53
CA VAL A 130 10.94 3.37 -5.73
C VAL A 130 10.72 4.30 -4.55
N VAL A 131 9.52 4.86 -4.46
CA VAL A 131 9.06 5.65 -3.31
C VAL A 131 8.33 4.72 -2.36
N THR A 132 8.78 4.67 -1.11
CA THR A 132 8.20 3.82 -0.07
C THR A 132 8.12 4.56 1.26
N ASN A 133 7.57 3.94 2.30
CA ASN A 133 7.55 4.50 3.64
C ASN A 133 8.61 3.89 4.56
N HIS A 134 8.93 4.60 5.63
CA HIS A 134 9.90 4.16 6.62
C HIS A 134 9.54 2.82 7.25
N THR A 135 8.25 2.57 7.49
CA THR A 135 7.77 1.33 8.11
C THR A 135 8.13 0.10 7.27
N LEU A 136 7.95 0.17 5.94
CA LEU A 136 8.26 -0.97 5.08
C LEU A 136 9.76 -1.24 5.01
N LEU A 137 10.58 -0.19 4.99
CA LEU A 137 12.04 -0.32 5.07
C LEU A 137 12.48 -0.86 6.43
N ALA A 138 11.86 -0.40 7.52
CA ALA A 138 12.15 -0.89 8.86
C ALA A 138 11.82 -2.38 9.03
N ILE A 139 10.65 -2.83 8.55
CA ILE A 139 10.26 -4.25 8.56
C ILE A 139 11.26 -5.09 7.77
N GLU A 140 11.68 -4.66 6.59
CA GLU A 140 12.68 -5.38 5.80
C GLU A 140 14.00 -5.56 6.55
N ILE A 141 14.46 -4.51 7.25
CA ILE A 141 15.71 -4.55 8.03
C ILE A 141 15.58 -5.50 9.23
N VAL A 142 14.45 -5.45 9.93
CA VAL A 142 14.20 -6.25 11.12
C VAL A 142 14.00 -7.73 10.77
N ASP A 143 13.17 -8.02 9.79
CA ASP A 143 12.83 -9.40 9.39
C ASP A 143 13.95 -10.06 8.58
N SER A 144 14.93 -9.28 8.11
CA SER A 144 16.00 -9.76 7.22
C SER A 144 15.47 -10.45 5.95
N HIS A 145 14.26 -10.11 5.54
CA HIS A 145 13.64 -10.62 4.32
C HIS A 145 13.50 -9.52 3.28
N PRO A 146 13.91 -9.75 2.03
CA PRO A 146 13.83 -8.73 0.98
C PRO A 146 12.36 -8.47 0.61
N ILE A 147 11.85 -7.32 1.05
CA ILE A 147 10.50 -6.83 0.75
C ILE A 147 10.55 -5.85 -0.42
N LEU A 148 11.54 -4.96 -0.38
CA LEU A 148 11.79 -3.96 -1.40
C LEU A 148 12.67 -4.52 -2.51
N PRO A 149 12.63 -3.95 -3.72
CA PRO A 149 13.53 -4.32 -4.80
C PRO A 149 15.00 -4.13 -4.43
N GLU A 150 15.89 -4.87 -5.11
CA GLU A 150 17.32 -4.61 -5.03
C GLU A 150 17.62 -3.16 -5.40
N ARG A 151 18.53 -2.54 -4.64
CA ARG A 151 18.80 -1.12 -4.75
C ARG A 151 20.26 -0.79 -4.46
N ASN A 152 20.79 0.20 -5.16
CA ASN A 152 22.15 0.68 -4.97
C ASN A 152 22.25 1.84 -3.98
N ALA A 153 21.13 2.52 -3.72
CA ALA A 153 21.08 3.66 -2.81
C ALA A 153 19.71 3.74 -2.11
N VAL A 154 19.71 4.32 -0.93
CA VAL A 154 18.51 4.67 -0.17
C VAL A 154 18.61 6.14 0.23
N ILE A 155 17.56 6.91 -0.03
CA ILE A 155 17.42 8.29 0.42
C ILE A 155 16.35 8.31 1.49
N LEU A 156 16.72 8.68 2.70
CA LEU A 156 15.81 8.84 3.83
C LEU A 156 15.44 10.31 3.97
N ASP A 157 14.21 10.64 3.62
CA ASP A 157 13.64 11.94 3.95
C ASP A 157 13.09 11.89 5.38
N GLU A 158 13.15 13.01 6.12
CA GLU A 158 12.77 13.05 7.54
C GLU A 158 13.38 11.91 8.37
N ALA A 159 14.68 11.66 8.17
CA ALA A 159 15.40 10.53 8.78
C ALA A 159 15.27 10.43 10.31
N HIS A 160 14.95 11.55 10.98
CA HIS A 160 14.70 11.57 12.42
C HIS A 160 13.45 10.76 12.81
N GLU A 161 12.44 10.63 11.94
CA GLU A 161 11.27 9.78 12.19
C GLU A 161 11.56 8.29 12.02
N PHE A 162 12.65 7.92 11.33
CA PHE A 162 12.94 6.53 11.01
C PHE A 162 13.15 5.67 12.25
N MET A 163 13.79 6.22 13.28
CA MET A 163 14.01 5.51 14.56
C MET A 163 12.68 5.18 15.24
N ASP A 164 11.75 6.12 15.28
CA ASP A 164 10.44 5.91 15.90
C ASP A 164 9.63 4.88 15.12
N ARG A 165 9.68 4.92 13.80
CA ARG A 165 9.00 3.93 12.93
C ARG A 165 9.58 2.53 13.07
N THR A 166 10.90 2.42 13.21
CA THR A 166 11.58 1.13 13.46
C THR A 166 11.15 0.56 14.80
N THR A 167 11.14 1.38 15.85
CA THR A 167 10.70 0.97 17.19
C THR A 167 9.24 0.51 17.17
N GLN A 168 8.34 1.22 16.50
CA GLN A 168 6.94 0.83 16.34
C GLN A 168 6.79 -0.51 15.63
N ALA A 169 7.52 -0.72 14.53
CA ALA A 169 7.46 -1.97 13.76
C ALA A 169 7.85 -3.18 14.63
N VAL A 170 8.90 -3.05 15.45
CA VAL A 170 9.33 -4.11 16.39
C VAL A 170 8.33 -4.30 17.52
N THR A 171 7.76 -3.23 18.04
CA THR A 171 6.81 -3.29 19.19
C THR A 171 5.49 -3.95 18.77
N GLU A 172 4.98 -3.69 17.58
CA GLU A 172 3.79 -4.35 17.05
C GLU A 172 3.99 -5.87 16.89
N GLU A 173 5.20 -6.33 16.65
CA GLU A 173 5.53 -7.74 16.60
C GLU A 173 5.49 -8.45 17.96
N ILE A 174 5.80 -7.75 19.02
CA ILE A 174 5.85 -8.32 20.38
C ILE A 174 4.46 -8.40 21.02
N THR A 175 3.51 -7.58 20.59
CA THR A 175 2.16 -7.48 21.17
C THR A 175 1.10 -8.32 20.44
N ALA A 176 1.44 -9.00 19.38
CA ALA A 176 0.58 -9.91 18.61
C ALA A 176 0.81 -11.36 19.07
#